data_316767691abcf241a63c12f187d43832
#
_entry.id   316767691abcf241a63c12f187d43832
#
_cell.length_a   1.000
_cell.length_b   1.000
_cell.length_c   1.000
_cell.angle_alpha   90.00
_cell.angle_beta   90.00
_cell.angle_gamma   90.00
#
_symmetry.space_group_name_H-M   'P 1'
#
loop_
_entity.id
_entity.type
_entity.pdbx_description
1 polymer ?
#
loop_
_entity_poly.entity_id
_entity_poly.type
_entity_poly.pdbx_seq_one_letter_code
_entity_poly.pdbx_strand_id
1 'polypeptide(L)'
;MGSRRVTVHHATGWDGTRLHYELSGQPLGAAPVALLNNGIGCAGYVWKYLRPLLEQHCTVLHWHYRGHGHSGEAPDGAQYTIEDCVRDMEAVMDAAEVESALVFGHSMGVQVSVESALMLPERVGGLVLLCGSHGNPLDTFQGTDRFRAFLPKIQQFVGENHMLVKLFMETFVNTRAGWWVARGEVDGRLMNREDFEPYLEHLSKMDPIVFLRLLESAAEHTTDDRLGDIAVPALVVGAERDGFTPYEVSERMAAAIPEGELLTIRGGSHTAPLEQPQLLEMAL
;
A
#
# COMPACT_ATOMS: atom_id res chain seq x y z
N MET A 1 16.69 -25.92 0.22
CA MET A 1 16.34 -24.63 -0.38
C MET A 1 17.15 -23.56 0.35
N GLY A 2 18.12 -22.93 -0.32
CA GLY A 2 18.94 -21.89 0.30
C GLY A 2 18.08 -20.69 0.64
N SER A 3 18.21 -20.13 1.84
CA SER A 3 17.60 -18.85 2.22
C SER A 3 18.01 -17.81 1.18
N ARG A 4 17.04 -17.32 0.39
CA ARG A 4 17.28 -16.24 -0.57
C ARG A 4 17.62 -14.99 0.23
N ARG A 5 18.78 -14.42 -0.05
CA ARG A 5 19.33 -13.33 0.76
C ARG A 5 18.56 -12.04 0.48
N VAL A 6 17.90 -11.49 1.48
CA VAL A 6 17.38 -10.12 1.43
C VAL A 6 18.55 -9.17 1.62
N THR A 7 18.70 -8.21 0.73
CA THR A 7 19.66 -7.11 0.87
C THR A 7 18.93 -5.81 1.15
N VAL A 8 19.41 -5.08 2.15
CA VAL A 8 18.80 -3.82 2.61
C VAL A 8 19.62 -2.65 2.09
N HIS A 9 18.92 -1.67 1.54
CA HIS A 9 19.49 -0.48 0.92
C HIS A 9 18.73 0.79 1.31
N HIS A 10 19.26 1.94 0.89
CA HIS A 10 18.61 3.23 1.06
C HIS A 10 18.77 4.07 -0.19
N ALA A 11 17.67 4.76 -0.56
CA ALA A 11 17.67 5.80 -1.58
C ALA A 11 17.47 7.17 -0.93
N THR A 12 17.76 8.23 -1.67
CA THR A 12 17.43 9.60 -1.30
C THR A 12 16.25 10.03 -2.17
N GLY A 13 15.10 10.29 -1.56
CA GLY A 13 13.92 10.82 -2.21
C GLY A 13 14.17 12.20 -2.83
N TRP A 14 13.25 12.66 -3.65
CA TRP A 14 13.36 13.90 -4.41
C TRP A 14 13.57 15.18 -3.56
N ASP A 15 13.13 15.13 -2.31
CA ASP A 15 13.25 16.24 -1.33
C ASP A 15 14.33 16.00 -0.26
N GLY A 16 15.13 14.93 -0.41
CA GLY A 16 16.16 14.53 0.55
C GLY A 16 15.71 13.50 1.60
N THR A 17 14.46 13.05 1.55
CA THR A 17 13.96 12.00 2.45
C THR A 17 14.76 10.71 2.28
N ARG A 18 15.21 10.11 3.39
CA ARG A 18 15.89 8.81 3.37
C ARG A 18 14.85 7.69 3.21
N LEU A 19 14.93 6.96 2.12
CA LEU A 19 14.00 5.89 1.76
C LEU A 19 14.67 4.53 1.93
N HIS A 20 13.99 3.64 2.65
CA HIS A 20 14.42 2.25 2.84
C HIS A 20 13.87 1.39 1.71
N TYR A 21 14.71 0.50 1.16
CA TYR A 21 14.26 -0.56 0.26
C TYR A 21 15.06 -1.84 0.42
N GLU A 22 14.46 -2.92 -0.03
CA GLU A 22 14.99 -4.27 0.01
C GLU A 22 14.94 -4.91 -1.38
N LEU A 23 15.99 -5.64 -1.72
CA LEU A 23 16.01 -6.52 -2.89
C LEU A 23 16.09 -7.98 -2.43
N SER A 24 15.27 -8.82 -3.05
CA SER A 24 15.25 -10.26 -2.78
C SER A 24 14.80 -11.06 -4.01
N GLY A 25 14.82 -12.37 -3.94
CA GLY A 25 14.40 -13.24 -5.03
C GLY A 25 15.48 -13.49 -6.07
N GLN A 26 15.15 -13.30 -7.35
CA GLN A 26 16.10 -13.51 -8.46
C GLN A 26 17.13 -12.37 -8.53
N PRO A 27 18.33 -12.62 -9.05
CA PRO A 27 19.31 -11.56 -9.26
C PRO A 27 18.76 -10.46 -10.19
N LEU A 28 19.10 -9.21 -9.92
CA LEU A 28 18.73 -8.09 -10.77
C LEU A 28 19.25 -8.30 -12.21
N GLY A 29 18.42 -8.02 -13.19
CA GLY A 29 18.70 -8.25 -14.61
C GLY A 29 18.53 -9.69 -15.10
N ALA A 30 18.30 -10.67 -14.20
CA ALA A 30 18.07 -12.07 -14.57
C ALA A 30 16.57 -12.43 -14.71
N ALA A 31 15.68 -11.61 -14.17
CA ALA A 31 14.23 -11.81 -14.17
C ALA A 31 13.50 -10.46 -14.12
N PRO A 32 12.19 -10.42 -14.42
CA PRO A 32 11.39 -9.22 -14.22
C PRO A 32 11.46 -8.71 -12.77
N VAL A 33 11.27 -7.41 -12.58
CA VAL A 33 11.19 -6.81 -11.24
C VAL A 33 9.74 -6.71 -10.82
N ALA A 34 9.41 -7.17 -9.61
CA ALA A 34 8.16 -6.94 -8.92
C ALA A 34 8.36 -5.87 -7.85
N LEU A 35 7.80 -4.68 -8.04
CA LEU A 35 7.85 -3.57 -7.09
C LEU A 35 6.59 -3.58 -6.23
N LEU A 36 6.74 -3.49 -4.90
CA LEU A 36 5.66 -3.63 -3.94
C LEU A 36 5.33 -2.30 -3.26
N ASN A 37 4.15 -1.73 -3.55
CA ASN A 37 3.58 -0.53 -2.94
C ASN A 37 2.63 -0.90 -1.79
N ASN A 38 2.99 -0.53 -0.57
CA ASN A 38 2.25 -0.84 0.65
C ASN A 38 0.93 -0.04 0.77
N GLY A 39 0.03 -0.50 1.63
CA GLY A 39 -1.06 0.32 2.14
C GLY A 39 -0.56 1.40 3.12
N ILE A 40 -1.44 2.33 3.49
CA ILE A 40 -1.16 3.34 4.50
C ILE A 40 -0.91 2.68 5.87
N GLY A 41 0.04 3.18 6.61
CA GLY A 41 0.41 2.62 7.92
C GLY A 41 1.04 1.23 7.85
N CYS A 42 1.50 0.77 6.69
CA CYS A 42 2.03 -0.57 6.47
C CYS A 42 3.52 -0.54 6.14
N ALA A 43 4.24 -1.58 6.57
CA ALA A 43 5.65 -1.82 6.26
C ALA A 43 5.86 -3.27 5.75
N GLY A 44 4.96 -3.77 4.90
CA GLY A 44 5.14 -5.02 4.17
C GLY A 44 4.39 -6.24 4.70
N TYR A 45 3.62 -6.15 5.80
CA TYR A 45 2.93 -7.31 6.37
C TYR A 45 2.02 -8.04 5.37
N VAL A 46 1.35 -7.29 4.50
CA VAL A 46 0.40 -7.81 3.51
C VAL A 46 1.06 -8.73 2.46
N TRP A 47 2.36 -8.55 2.24
CA TRP A 47 3.17 -9.31 1.28
C TRP A 47 3.69 -10.64 1.81
N LYS A 48 3.38 -11.01 3.08
CA LYS A 48 3.92 -12.18 3.78
C LYS A 48 3.88 -13.46 2.96
N TYR A 49 2.78 -13.73 2.28
CA TYR A 49 2.59 -14.95 1.49
C TYR A 49 2.91 -14.74 0.00
N LEU A 50 2.66 -13.55 -0.52
CA LEU A 50 2.88 -13.25 -1.93
C LEU A 50 4.37 -13.04 -2.26
N ARG A 51 5.14 -12.36 -1.38
CA ARG A 51 6.56 -12.09 -1.61
C ARG A 51 7.38 -13.36 -1.85
N PRO A 52 7.29 -14.45 -1.04
CA PRO A 52 8.02 -15.69 -1.30
C PRO A 52 7.66 -16.37 -2.61
N LEU A 53 6.44 -16.16 -3.11
CA LEU A 53 6.00 -16.65 -4.41
C LEU A 53 6.66 -15.84 -5.52
N LEU A 54 6.58 -14.52 -5.48
CA LEU A 54 7.21 -13.63 -6.46
C LEU A 54 8.72 -13.84 -6.53
N GLU A 55 9.39 -14.06 -5.40
CA GLU A 55 10.83 -14.32 -5.33
C GLU A 55 11.28 -15.58 -6.10
N GLN A 56 10.36 -16.47 -6.47
CA GLN A 56 10.68 -17.63 -7.29
C GLN A 56 10.94 -17.26 -8.75
N HIS A 57 10.28 -16.20 -9.22
CA HIS A 57 10.23 -15.83 -10.64
C HIS A 57 10.72 -14.39 -10.91
N CYS A 58 10.77 -13.54 -9.90
CA CYS A 58 11.08 -12.12 -10.00
C CYS A 58 12.23 -11.71 -9.08
N THR A 59 12.89 -10.59 -9.41
CA THR A 59 13.55 -9.76 -8.42
C THR A 59 12.45 -8.96 -7.70
N VAL A 60 12.35 -9.08 -6.39
CA VAL A 60 11.37 -8.32 -5.60
C VAL A 60 12.05 -7.07 -5.05
N LEU A 61 11.51 -5.90 -5.41
CA LEU A 61 11.85 -4.59 -4.87
C LEU A 61 10.74 -4.16 -3.94
N HIS A 62 10.97 -4.29 -2.63
CA HIS A 62 10.05 -3.84 -1.59
C HIS A 62 10.62 -2.59 -0.91
N TRP A 63 9.81 -1.55 -0.74
CA TRP A 63 10.23 -0.30 -0.17
C TRP A 63 9.22 0.26 0.83
N HIS A 64 9.65 1.20 1.65
CA HIS A 64 8.79 1.87 2.63
C HIS A 64 8.59 3.33 2.23
N TYR A 65 7.35 3.78 2.29
CA TYR A 65 7.01 5.18 2.08
C TYR A 65 7.72 6.09 3.08
N ARG A 66 7.84 7.39 2.74
CA ARG A 66 8.25 8.43 3.68
C ARG A 66 7.45 8.32 4.99
N GLY A 67 8.15 8.37 6.14
CA GLY A 67 7.54 8.24 7.47
C GLY A 67 7.01 6.83 7.81
N HIS A 68 7.29 5.80 7.00
CA HIS A 68 6.91 4.41 7.27
C HIS A 68 8.12 3.51 7.50
N GLY A 69 7.95 2.51 8.35
CA GLY A 69 8.93 1.45 8.58
C GLY A 69 10.33 1.97 8.91
N HIS A 70 11.28 1.73 8.03
CA HIS A 70 12.68 2.15 8.18
C HIS A 70 13.04 3.36 7.32
N SER A 71 12.08 3.95 6.59
CA SER A 71 12.25 5.23 5.92
C SER A 71 12.20 6.38 6.91
N GLY A 72 12.90 7.46 6.57
CA GLY A 72 12.84 8.71 7.33
C GLY A 72 11.52 9.45 7.11
N GLU A 73 11.23 10.37 8.01
CA GLU A 73 10.21 11.39 7.78
C GLU A 73 10.71 12.39 6.72
N ALA A 74 9.78 12.98 5.98
CA ALA A 74 10.11 14.05 5.04
C ALA A 74 10.55 15.31 5.81
N PRO A 75 11.38 16.18 5.18
CA PRO A 75 11.82 17.43 5.79
C PRO A 75 10.64 18.30 6.26
N ASP A 76 10.90 19.20 7.22
CA ASP A 76 9.91 20.16 7.72
C ASP A 76 9.27 20.96 6.59
N GLY A 77 7.94 21.01 6.58
CA GLY A 77 7.16 21.69 5.56
C GLY A 77 6.94 20.89 4.26
N ALA A 78 7.52 19.70 4.13
CA ALA A 78 7.25 18.83 3.00
C ALA A 78 5.80 18.31 3.02
N GLN A 79 5.31 17.98 1.83
CA GLN A 79 4.00 17.36 1.67
C GLN A 79 4.09 15.83 1.70
N TYR A 80 2.95 15.20 1.91
CA TYR A 80 2.79 13.75 1.93
C TYR A 80 1.68 13.38 0.96
N THR A 81 1.91 13.64 -0.34
CA THR A 81 0.92 13.35 -1.39
C THR A 81 1.15 11.99 -2.03
N ILE A 82 0.13 11.49 -2.76
CA ILE A 82 0.28 10.27 -3.57
C ILE A 82 1.36 10.49 -4.63
N GLU A 83 1.41 11.66 -5.26
CA GLU A 83 2.42 12.03 -6.25
C GLU A 83 3.83 12.11 -5.65
N ASP A 84 3.97 12.54 -4.39
CA ASP A 84 5.26 12.50 -3.69
C ASP A 84 5.72 11.06 -3.46
N CYS A 85 4.78 10.14 -3.15
CA CYS A 85 5.08 8.71 -3.06
C CYS A 85 5.53 8.13 -4.42
N VAL A 86 4.95 8.59 -5.54
CA VAL A 86 5.40 8.17 -6.88
C VAL A 86 6.82 8.68 -7.19
N ARG A 87 7.14 9.94 -6.86
CA ARG A 87 8.50 10.48 -7.02
C ARG A 87 9.52 9.76 -6.15
N ASP A 88 9.13 9.38 -4.93
CA ASP A 88 9.97 8.55 -4.05
C ASP A 88 10.18 7.14 -4.63
N MET A 89 9.12 6.54 -5.18
CA MET A 89 9.22 5.25 -5.86
C MET A 89 10.21 5.31 -7.03
N GLU A 90 10.14 6.37 -7.84
CA GLU A 90 11.10 6.62 -8.94
C GLU A 90 12.54 6.70 -8.41
N ALA A 91 12.78 7.49 -7.35
CA ALA A 91 14.09 7.60 -6.72
C ALA A 91 14.62 6.26 -6.17
N VAL A 92 13.72 5.42 -5.64
CA VAL A 92 14.05 4.05 -5.20
C VAL A 92 14.41 3.16 -6.39
N MET A 93 13.65 3.23 -7.49
CA MET A 93 13.94 2.48 -8.72
C MET A 93 15.29 2.89 -9.30
N ASP A 94 15.61 4.19 -9.33
CA ASP A 94 16.90 4.70 -9.81
C ASP A 94 18.07 4.22 -8.95
N ALA A 95 17.93 4.30 -7.61
CA ALA A 95 18.94 3.82 -6.67
C ALA A 95 19.15 2.29 -6.73
N ALA A 96 18.11 1.55 -7.12
CA ALA A 96 18.14 0.10 -7.31
C ALA A 96 18.57 -0.31 -8.73
N GLU A 97 18.86 0.64 -9.64
CA GLU A 97 19.18 0.39 -11.06
C GLU A 97 18.06 -0.41 -11.77
N VAL A 98 16.79 -0.13 -11.43
CA VAL A 98 15.61 -0.76 -12.02
C VAL A 98 15.01 0.17 -13.07
N GLU A 99 15.08 -0.19 -14.34
CA GLU A 99 14.53 0.60 -15.45
C GLU A 99 13.00 0.54 -15.50
N SER A 100 12.42 -0.67 -15.35
CA SER A 100 10.97 -0.87 -15.31
C SER A 100 10.59 -2.02 -14.38
N ALA A 101 9.35 -2.02 -13.89
CA ALA A 101 8.84 -3.04 -12.99
C ALA A 101 7.37 -3.40 -13.26
N LEU A 102 6.98 -4.62 -12.87
CA LEU A 102 5.60 -4.97 -12.58
C LEU A 102 5.26 -4.38 -11.21
N VAL A 103 4.29 -3.47 -11.15
CA VAL A 103 3.98 -2.71 -9.94
C VAL A 103 2.77 -3.32 -9.24
N PHE A 104 3.00 -3.75 -8.00
CA PHE A 104 1.98 -4.32 -7.12
C PHE A 104 1.57 -3.27 -6.10
N GLY A 105 0.28 -3.00 -5.98
CA GLY A 105 -0.25 -2.08 -4.97
C GLY A 105 -1.31 -2.73 -4.10
N HIS A 106 -1.28 -2.46 -2.80
CA HIS A 106 -2.33 -2.85 -1.87
C HIS A 106 -2.92 -1.61 -1.18
N SER A 107 -4.27 -1.51 -1.11
CA SER A 107 -4.95 -0.41 -0.42
C SER A 107 -4.53 0.96 -1.00
N MET A 108 -3.99 1.90 -0.22
CA MET A 108 -3.39 3.15 -0.72
C MET A 108 -2.32 2.92 -1.79
N GLY A 109 -1.61 1.80 -1.72
CA GLY A 109 -0.63 1.42 -2.75
C GLY A 109 -1.23 1.23 -4.13
N VAL A 110 -2.53 1.01 -4.26
CA VAL A 110 -3.24 1.01 -5.55
C VAL A 110 -3.23 2.41 -6.15
N GLN A 111 -3.52 3.46 -5.36
CA GLN A 111 -3.44 4.85 -5.84
C GLN A 111 -2.02 5.21 -6.31
N VAL A 112 -1.00 4.85 -5.51
CA VAL A 112 0.41 5.06 -5.89
C VAL A 112 0.76 4.32 -7.18
N SER A 113 0.29 3.06 -7.34
CA SER A 113 0.57 2.24 -8.52
C SER A 113 -0.12 2.78 -9.78
N VAL A 114 -1.39 3.17 -9.67
CA VAL A 114 -2.15 3.76 -10.77
C VAL A 114 -1.53 5.10 -11.18
N GLU A 115 -1.25 5.98 -10.22
CA GLU A 115 -0.61 7.27 -10.48
C GLU A 115 0.80 7.09 -11.08
N SER A 116 1.55 6.06 -10.66
CA SER A 116 2.87 5.78 -11.23
C SER A 116 2.80 5.37 -12.72
N ALA A 117 1.78 4.61 -13.12
CA ALA A 117 1.58 4.25 -14.53
C ALA A 117 1.23 5.47 -15.41
N LEU A 118 0.60 6.49 -14.81
CA LEU A 118 0.25 7.74 -15.49
C LEU A 118 1.42 8.74 -15.53
N MET A 119 2.18 8.85 -14.43
CA MET A 119 3.31 9.79 -14.33
C MET A 119 4.59 9.25 -14.98
N LEU A 120 4.79 7.94 -14.94
CA LEU A 120 6.04 7.26 -15.31
C LEU A 120 5.76 6.06 -16.26
N PRO A 121 5.04 6.24 -17.38
CA PRO A 121 4.56 5.14 -18.20
C PRO A 121 5.67 4.21 -18.69
N GLU A 122 6.88 4.72 -18.93
CA GLU A 122 8.04 3.93 -19.37
C GLU A 122 8.64 3.06 -18.25
N ARG A 123 8.31 3.36 -16.98
CA ARG A 123 8.85 2.68 -15.79
C ARG A 123 7.91 1.57 -15.28
N VAL A 124 6.67 1.52 -15.75
CA VAL A 124 5.65 0.55 -15.33
C VAL A 124 5.35 -0.41 -16.48
N GLY A 125 5.67 -1.69 -16.30
CA GLY A 125 5.44 -2.74 -17.31
C GLY A 125 4.10 -3.47 -17.15
N GLY A 126 3.40 -3.28 -16.03
CA GLY A 126 2.09 -3.86 -15.73
C GLY A 126 1.70 -3.59 -14.28
N LEU A 127 0.42 -3.73 -13.98
CA LEU A 127 -0.16 -3.42 -12.68
C LEU A 127 -0.84 -4.65 -12.05
N VAL A 128 -0.64 -4.84 -10.75
CA VAL A 128 -1.42 -5.76 -9.91
C VAL A 128 -1.99 -4.97 -8.73
N LEU A 129 -3.29 -4.71 -8.76
CA LEU A 129 -3.98 -3.77 -7.90
C LEU A 129 -4.88 -4.52 -6.90
N LEU A 130 -4.45 -4.62 -5.65
CA LEU A 130 -5.04 -5.50 -4.63
C LEU A 130 -5.86 -4.71 -3.62
N CYS A 131 -7.18 -4.94 -3.54
CA CYS A 131 -8.06 -4.42 -2.49
C CYS A 131 -7.81 -2.93 -2.22
N GLY A 132 -7.93 -2.10 -3.26
CA GLY A 132 -7.68 -0.66 -3.18
C GLY A 132 -8.59 0.15 -4.09
N SER A 133 -8.44 1.46 -4.05
CA SER A 133 -9.21 2.42 -4.84
C SER A 133 -8.30 3.23 -5.76
N HIS A 134 -8.83 3.65 -6.91
CA HIS A 134 -8.18 4.62 -7.80
C HIS A 134 -8.40 6.07 -7.36
N GLY A 135 -9.24 6.29 -6.34
CA GLY A 135 -9.49 7.63 -5.79
C GLY A 135 -10.57 7.64 -4.72
N ASN A 136 -10.58 8.71 -3.93
CA ASN A 136 -11.61 9.02 -2.92
C ASN A 136 -12.02 7.84 -2.00
N PRO A 137 -11.11 7.08 -1.40
CA PRO A 137 -11.47 5.91 -0.60
C PRO A 137 -12.36 6.26 0.61
N LEU A 138 -12.28 7.48 1.14
CA LEU A 138 -13.09 7.90 2.28
C LEU A 138 -14.55 8.22 1.91
N ASP A 139 -14.87 8.44 0.64
CA ASP A 139 -16.25 8.66 0.18
C ASP A 139 -17.05 7.35 0.16
N THR A 140 -16.35 6.20 0.12
CA THR A 140 -16.94 4.87 0.10
C THR A 140 -16.69 4.07 1.38
N PHE A 141 -15.87 4.60 2.31
CA PHE A 141 -15.53 3.94 3.56
C PHE A 141 -16.77 3.59 4.38
N GLN A 142 -17.01 2.32 4.60
CA GLN A 142 -18.22 1.79 5.24
C GLN A 142 -19.54 2.38 4.66
N GLY A 143 -19.56 2.77 3.39
CA GLY A 143 -20.73 3.31 2.71
C GLY A 143 -21.15 4.72 3.15
N THR A 144 -20.26 5.51 3.77
CA THR A 144 -20.58 6.86 4.27
C THR A 144 -19.41 7.83 4.10
N ASP A 145 -19.71 9.09 3.77
CA ASP A 145 -18.76 10.21 3.68
C ASP A 145 -18.45 10.88 5.03
N ARG A 146 -19.08 10.40 6.12
CA ARG A 146 -18.99 11.02 7.44
C ARG A 146 -17.57 11.13 7.97
N PHE A 147 -16.73 10.12 7.70
CA PHE A 147 -15.35 10.11 8.17
C PHE A 147 -14.55 11.28 7.58
N ARG A 148 -14.72 11.56 6.28
CA ARG A 148 -14.10 12.71 5.60
C ARG A 148 -14.46 14.04 6.27
N ALA A 149 -15.74 14.20 6.64
CA ALA A 149 -16.20 15.43 7.31
C ALA A 149 -15.57 15.67 8.70
N PHE A 150 -15.15 14.62 9.40
CA PHE A 150 -14.50 14.70 10.71
C PHE A 150 -12.98 14.79 10.64
N LEU A 151 -12.36 14.45 9.53
CA LEU A 151 -10.90 14.38 9.38
C LEU A 151 -10.18 15.69 9.81
N PRO A 152 -10.64 16.92 9.43
CA PRO A 152 -9.99 18.16 9.87
C PRO A 152 -10.00 18.35 11.39
N LYS A 153 -11.07 17.93 12.07
CA LYS A 153 -11.17 18.01 13.53
C LYS A 153 -10.23 17.02 14.21
N ILE A 154 -10.08 15.83 13.63
CA ILE A 154 -9.13 14.81 14.10
C ILE A 154 -7.71 15.34 13.95
N GLN A 155 -7.36 15.92 12.81
CA GLN A 155 -6.05 16.51 12.56
C GLN A 155 -5.72 17.63 13.54
N GLN A 156 -6.68 18.55 13.77
CA GLN A 156 -6.50 19.60 14.76
C GLN A 156 -6.26 19.03 16.16
N PHE A 157 -7.09 18.07 16.60
CA PHE A 157 -6.94 17.44 17.91
C PHE A 157 -5.59 16.73 18.06
N VAL A 158 -5.16 15.99 17.03
CA VAL A 158 -3.87 15.28 17.02
C VAL A 158 -2.71 16.29 17.03
N GLY A 159 -2.79 17.38 16.25
CA GLY A 159 -1.78 18.43 16.24
C GLY A 159 -1.62 19.13 17.59
N GLU A 160 -2.73 19.42 18.28
CA GLU A 160 -2.72 20.03 19.61
C GLU A 160 -2.25 19.08 20.72
N ASN A 161 -2.43 17.76 20.54
CA ASN A 161 -2.17 16.73 21.56
C ASN A 161 -1.19 15.66 21.09
N HIS A 162 -0.28 15.98 20.16
CA HIS A 162 0.58 15.03 19.45
C HIS A 162 1.25 14.01 20.37
N MET A 163 1.97 14.46 21.40
CA MET A 163 2.67 13.56 22.33
C MET A 163 1.73 12.62 23.09
N LEU A 164 0.54 13.10 23.44
CA LEU A 164 -0.46 12.28 24.13
C LEU A 164 -1.04 11.20 23.19
N VAL A 165 -1.36 11.58 21.95
CA VAL A 165 -1.86 10.64 20.94
C VAL A 165 -0.81 9.60 20.60
N LYS A 166 0.45 10.00 20.40
CA LYS A 166 1.56 9.08 20.14
C LYS A 166 1.74 8.07 21.27
N LEU A 167 1.79 8.53 22.51
CA LEU A 167 1.88 7.66 23.70
C LEU A 167 0.68 6.70 23.80
N PHE A 168 -0.52 7.18 23.46
CA PHE A 168 -1.73 6.35 23.44
C PHE A 168 -1.62 5.28 22.36
N MET A 169 -1.17 5.61 21.13
CA MET A 169 -0.97 4.63 20.07
C MET A 169 0.06 3.57 20.46
N GLU A 170 1.21 3.96 20.99
CA GLU A 170 2.26 3.04 21.45
C GLU A 170 1.78 2.06 22.53
N THR A 171 0.88 2.51 23.40
CA THR A 171 0.39 1.69 24.52
C THR A 171 -0.87 0.91 24.19
N PHE A 172 -1.84 1.51 23.50
CA PHE A 172 -3.16 0.93 23.27
C PHE A 172 -3.18 -0.05 22.12
N VAL A 173 -2.55 0.28 20.98
CA VAL A 173 -2.64 -0.52 19.74
C VAL A 173 -2.15 -1.96 19.96
N ASN A 174 -1.12 -2.14 20.78
CA ASN A 174 -0.54 -3.45 21.12
C ASN A 174 -1.31 -4.20 22.23
N THR A 175 -2.42 -3.65 22.74
CA THR A 175 -3.24 -4.32 23.76
C THR A 175 -4.26 -5.28 23.14
N ARG A 176 -4.86 -6.13 23.99
CA ARG A 176 -6.00 -6.97 23.58
C ARG A 176 -7.19 -6.13 23.11
N ALA A 177 -7.39 -4.94 23.66
CA ALA A 177 -8.44 -4.01 23.26
C ALA A 177 -8.16 -3.41 21.89
N GLY A 178 -6.91 -2.97 21.62
CA GLY A 178 -6.48 -2.51 20.29
C GLY A 178 -6.68 -3.60 19.22
N TRP A 179 -6.29 -4.83 19.53
CA TRP A 179 -6.58 -5.98 18.67
C TRP A 179 -8.08 -6.18 18.40
N TRP A 180 -8.91 -6.03 19.44
CA TRP A 180 -10.36 -6.22 19.29
C TRP A 180 -10.99 -5.16 18.38
N VAL A 181 -10.52 -3.92 18.47
CA VAL A 181 -10.92 -2.83 17.55
C VAL A 181 -10.45 -3.12 16.13
N ALA A 182 -9.18 -3.45 15.93
CA ALA A 182 -8.60 -3.77 14.62
C ALA A 182 -9.28 -4.97 13.96
N ARG A 183 -9.76 -5.94 14.73
CA ARG A 183 -10.50 -7.11 14.24
C ARG A 183 -11.84 -6.76 13.58
N GLY A 184 -12.40 -5.58 13.85
CA GLY A 184 -13.59 -5.09 13.15
C GLY A 184 -13.35 -4.81 11.67
N GLU A 185 -12.09 -4.66 11.27
CA GLU A 185 -11.65 -4.27 9.93
C GLU A 185 -11.21 -5.47 9.06
N VAL A 186 -11.03 -6.65 9.66
CA VAL A 186 -10.55 -7.86 8.98
C VAL A 186 -11.46 -9.04 9.30
N ASP A 187 -11.64 -9.99 8.39
CA ASP A 187 -12.35 -11.23 8.73
C ASP A 187 -11.47 -12.11 9.64
N GLY A 188 -11.59 -11.91 10.94
CA GLY A 188 -10.83 -12.62 11.97
C GLY A 188 -11.09 -14.13 12.02
N ARG A 189 -11.90 -14.71 11.10
CA ARG A 189 -12.06 -16.14 10.90
C ARG A 189 -11.11 -16.69 9.85
N LEU A 190 -10.67 -15.82 8.92
CA LEU A 190 -9.81 -16.18 7.80
C LEU A 190 -8.35 -15.75 8.04
N MET A 191 -8.13 -14.75 8.89
CA MET A 191 -6.79 -14.24 9.18
C MET A 191 -6.30 -14.64 10.57
N ASN A 192 -5.06 -15.11 10.65
CA ASN A 192 -4.39 -15.37 11.92
C ASN A 192 -3.93 -14.05 12.56
N ARG A 193 -3.99 -13.96 13.89
CA ARG A 193 -3.49 -12.81 14.64
C ARG A 193 -2.04 -12.48 14.31
N GLU A 194 -1.20 -13.51 14.19
CA GLU A 194 0.23 -13.39 13.87
C GLU A 194 0.51 -12.73 12.50
N ASP A 195 -0.45 -12.76 11.58
CA ASP A 195 -0.33 -12.12 10.27
C ASP A 195 -0.61 -10.62 10.33
N PHE A 196 -1.43 -10.18 11.28
CA PHE A 196 -1.82 -8.79 11.45
C PHE A 196 -1.01 -8.04 12.52
N GLU A 197 -0.42 -8.75 13.45
CA GLU A 197 0.39 -8.17 14.54
C GLU A 197 1.50 -7.24 14.05
N PRO A 198 2.24 -7.55 12.94
CA PRO A 198 3.24 -6.63 12.37
C PRO A 198 2.66 -5.29 11.90
N TYR A 199 1.42 -5.26 11.41
CA TYR A 199 0.72 -4.01 11.07
C TYR A 199 0.48 -3.15 12.31
N LEU A 200 -0.07 -3.75 13.36
CA LEU A 200 -0.34 -3.05 14.63
C LEU A 200 0.96 -2.52 15.26
N GLU A 201 2.00 -3.33 15.26
CA GLU A 201 3.31 -2.92 15.77
C GLU A 201 3.87 -1.73 14.99
N HIS A 202 3.78 -1.75 13.67
CA HIS A 202 4.22 -0.64 12.83
C HIS A 202 3.38 0.62 13.09
N LEU A 203 2.05 0.50 13.06
CA LEU A 203 1.13 1.61 13.29
C LEU A 203 1.35 2.26 14.66
N SER A 204 1.65 1.48 15.69
CA SER A 204 1.93 2.00 17.03
C SER A 204 3.17 2.88 17.12
N LYS A 205 4.14 2.69 16.23
CA LYS A 205 5.41 3.43 16.17
C LYS A 205 5.38 4.60 15.20
N MET A 206 4.41 4.63 14.30
CA MET A 206 4.28 5.66 13.27
C MET A 206 3.87 7.00 13.88
N ASP A 207 4.36 8.09 13.30
CA ASP A 207 3.88 9.43 13.68
C ASP A 207 2.43 9.62 13.24
N PRO A 208 1.50 9.96 14.15
CA PRO A 208 0.09 10.12 13.83
C PRO A 208 -0.18 11.28 12.87
N ILE A 209 0.66 12.32 12.84
CA ILE A 209 0.50 13.45 11.90
C ILE A 209 0.86 12.98 10.48
N VAL A 210 1.93 12.20 10.33
CA VAL A 210 2.32 11.61 9.03
C VAL A 210 1.21 10.72 8.49
N PHE A 211 0.64 9.85 9.35
CA PHE A 211 -0.49 9.00 8.96
C PHE A 211 -1.68 9.82 8.47
N LEU A 212 -2.07 10.88 9.22
CA LEU A 212 -3.22 11.71 8.88
C LEU A 212 -3.00 12.54 7.61
N ARG A 213 -1.78 13.03 7.35
CA ARG A 213 -1.46 13.76 6.11
C ARG A 213 -1.58 12.85 4.87
N LEU A 214 -1.06 11.63 4.96
CA LEU A 214 -1.20 10.66 3.88
C LEU A 214 -2.66 10.21 3.69
N LEU A 215 -3.40 10.04 4.77
CA LEU A 215 -4.82 9.71 4.71
C LEU A 215 -5.63 10.83 4.03
N GLU A 216 -5.34 12.08 4.34
CA GLU A 216 -5.95 13.25 3.68
C GLU A 216 -5.63 13.26 2.19
N SER A 217 -4.36 13.12 1.83
CA SER A 217 -3.95 13.04 0.43
C SER A 217 -4.64 11.90 -0.31
N ALA A 218 -4.64 10.70 0.27
CA ALA A 218 -5.34 9.56 -0.33
C ALA A 218 -6.84 9.80 -0.49
N ALA A 219 -7.46 10.56 0.44
CA ALA A 219 -8.88 10.93 0.39
C ALA A 219 -9.19 11.98 -0.68
N GLU A 220 -8.24 12.82 -1.04
CA GLU A 220 -8.41 13.89 -2.05
C GLU A 220 -7.96 13.45 -3.45
N HIS A 221 -7.03 12.50 -3.52
CA HIS A 221 -6.51 11.99 -4.77
C HIS A 221 -7.56 11.19 -5.55
N THR A 222 -7.62 11.41 -6.87
CA THR A 222 -8.44 10.63 -7.79
C THR A 222 -7.81 10.56 -9.17
N THR A 223 -7.98 9.42 -9.83
CA THR A 223 -7.60 9.18 -11.23
C THR A 223 -8.79 8.73 -12.08
N ASP A 224 -10.01 8.99 -11.62
CA ASP A 224 -11.26 8.54 -12.27
C ASP A 224 -11.30 8.85 -13.77
N ASP A 225 -10.93 10.06 -14.14
CA ASP A 225 -10.94 10.57 -15.51
C ASP A 225 -9.70 10.16 -16.34
N ARG A 226 -8.71 9.51 -15.72
CA ARG A 226 -7.43 9.15 -16.35
C ARG A 226 -7.18 7.63 -16.42
N LEU A 227 -8.06 6.79 -15.87
CA LEU A 227 -7.89 5.32 -15.93
C LEU A 227 -7.80 4.79 -17.36
N GLY A 228 -8.50 5.46 -18.31
CA GLY A 228 -8.43 5.13 -19.72
C GLY A 228 -7.08 5.44 -20.42
N ASP A 229 -6.20 6.19 -19.77
CA ASP A 229 -4.86 6.54 -20.27
C ASP A 229 -3.80 5.51 -19.88
N ILE A 230 -4.14 4.53 -19.03
CA ILE A 230 -3.23 3.45 -18.62
C ILE A 230 -2.99 2.52 -19.81
N ALA A 231 -1.74 2.48 -20.28
CA ALA A 231 -1.34 1.77 -21.51
C ALA A 231 -0.73 0.39 -21.24
N VAL A 232 -0.80 -0.11 -20.01
CA VAL A 232 -0.21 -1.40 -19.59
C VAL A 232 -1.28 -2.34 -19.06
N PRO A 233 -1.08 -3.68 -19.16
CA PRO A 233 -2.01 -4.65 -18.58
C PRO A 233 -2.17 -4.43 -17.07
N ALA A 234 -3.39 -4.61 -16.57
CA ALA A 234 -3.71 -4.45 -15.16
C ALA A 234 -4.60 -5.60 -14.65
N LEU A 235 -4.12 -6.32 -13.63
CA LEU A 235 -4.92 -7.25 -12.86
C LEU A 235 -5.46 -6.52 -11.61
N VAL A 236 -6.77 -6.31 -11.59
CA VAL A 236 -7.46 -5.72 -10.44
C VAL A 236 -8.06 -6.83 -9.59
N VAL A 237 -7.71 -6.84 -8.31
CA VAL A 237 -8.18 -7.85 -7.35
C VAL A 237 -9.13 -7.18 -6.36
N GLY A 238 -10.41 -7.53 -6.43
CA GLY A 238 -11.45 -7.06 -5.54
C GLY A 238 -11.91 -8.14 -4.57
N ALA A 239 -12.19 -7.79 -3.31
CA ALA A 239 -12.71 -8.68 -2.30
C ALA A 239 -14.16 -8.35 -1.94
N GLU A 240 -15.06 -9.34 -1.94
CA GLU A 240 -16.52 -9.12 -1.80
C GLU A 240 -16.93 -8.50 -0.46
N ARG A 241 -16.12 -8.64 0.59
CA ARG A 241 -16.39 -8.10 1.93
C ARG A 241 -15.42 -7.01 2.35
N ASP A 242 -14.75 -6.37 1.39
CA ASP A 242 -13.89 -5.25 1.68
C ASP A 242 -14.70 -4.05 2.17
N GLY A 243 -14.58 -3.71 3.45
CA GLY A 243 -15.26 -2.57 4.07
C GLY A 243 -14.56 -1.25 3.89
N PHE A 244 -13.28 -1.26 3.43
CA PHE A 244 -12.50 -0.04 3.16
C PHE A 244 -12.63 0.42 1.71
N THR A 245 -12.45 -0.52 0.79
CA THR A 245 -12.55 -0.27 -0.66
C THR A 245 -13.56 -1.24 -1.24
N PRO A 246 -14.85 -0.86 -1.29
CA PRO A 246 -15.93 -1.73 -1.74
C PRO A 246 -15.65 -2.38 -3.08
N TYR A 247 -16.08 -3.62 -3.24
CA TYR A 247 -15.84 -4.46 -4.42
C TYR A 247 -16.21 -3.75 -5.74
N GLU A 248 -17.28 -2.96 -5.74
CA GLU A 248 -17.74 -2.19 -6.89
C GLU A 248 -16.71 -1.16 -7.38
N VAL A 249 -15.79 -0.72 -6.52
CA VAL A 249 -14.69 0.16 -6.93
C VAL A 249 -13.69 -0.61 -7.79
N SER A 250 -13.38 -1.85 -7.40
CA SER A 250 -12.52 -2.74 -8.19
C SER A 250 -13.14 -3.09 -9.54
N GLU A 251 -14.46 -3.37 -9.59
CA GLU A 251 -15.18 -3.62 -10.83
C GLU A 251 -15.10 -2.43 -11.80
N ARG A 252 -15.36 -1.20 -11.31
CA ARG A 252 -15.27 0.02 -12.10
C ARG A 252 -13.84 0.27 -12.61
N MET A 253 -12.85 0.10 -11.75
CA MET A 253 -11.45 0.28 -12.10
C MET A 253 -11.00 -0.70 -13.20
N ALA A 254 -11.32 -2.00 -13.07
CA ALA A 254 -11.00 -3.00 -14.08
C ALA A 254 -11.71 -2.70 -15.41
N ALA A 255 -12.96 -2.24 -15.39
CA ALA A 255 -13.71 -1.89 -16.59
C ALA A 255 -13.21 -0.60 -17.26
N ALA A 256 -12.61 0.33 -16.53
CA ALA A 256 -12.13 1.61 -17.04
C ALA A 256 -10.70 1.54 -17.62
N ILE A 257 -9.87 0.60 -17.16
CA ILE A 257 -8.53 0.39 -17.70
C ILE A 257 -8.62 -0.43 -19.01
N PRO A 258 -8.02 0.00 -20.14
CA PRO A 258 -8.17 -0.65 -21.44
C PRO A 258 -7.79 -2.15 -21.46
N GLU A 259 -6.70 -2.53 -20.78
CA GLU A 259 -6.28 -3.91 -20.60
C GLU A 259 -6.46 -4.36 -19.14
N GLY A 260 -7.62 -4.02 -18.55
CA GLY A 260 -7.98 -4.33 -17.17
C GLY A 260 -8.67 -5.69 -17.05
N GLU A 261 -8.15 -6.56 -16.19
CA GLU A 261 -8.78 -7.83 -15.81
C GLU A 261 -9.21 -7.79 -14.35
N LEU A 262 -10.35 -8.41 -14.00
CA LEU A 262 -10.87 -8.48 -12.64
C LEU A 262 -10.74 -9.88 -12.07
N LEU A 263 -10.06 -10.00 -10.92
CA LEU A 263 -10.08 -11.18 -10.08
C LEU A 263 -10.93 -10.92 -8.83
N THR A 264 -11.97 -11.71 -8.64
CA THR A 264 -12.85 -11.62 -7.47
C THR A 264 -12.43 -12.59 -6.38
N ILE A 265 -12.11 -12.08 -5.19
CA ILE A 265 -11.87 -12.90 -3.99
C ILE A 265 -13.18 -13.03 -3.22
N ARG A 266 -13.88 -14.15 -3.42
CA ARG A 266 -15.16 -14.42 -2.77
C ARG A 266 -15.02 -14.56 -1.26
N GLY A 267 -15.83 -13.79 -0.54
CA GLY A 267 -15.84 -13.79 0.92
C GLY A 267 -14.59 -13.21 1.57
N GLY A 268 -13.61 -12.70 0.79
CA GLY A 268 -12.42 -12.01 1.29
C GLY A 268 -12.73 -10.61 1.80
N SER A 269 -11.90 -10.11 2.71
CA SER A 269 -11.94 -8.73 3.22
C SER A 269 -10.80 -7.89 2.64
N HIS A 270 -10.56 -6.70 3.20
CA HIS A 270 -9.46 -5.81 2.81
C HIS A 270 -8.07 -6.48 2.87
N THR A 271 -7.92 -7.49 3.71
CA THR A 271 -6.69 -8.28 3.87
C THR A 271 -6.70 -9.59 3.07
N ALA A 272 -7.50 -9.67 2.00
CA ALA A 272 -7.62 -10.86 1.16
C ALA A 272 -6.27 -11.46 0.71
N PRO A 273 -5.17 -10.69 0.46
CA PRO A 273 -3.86 -11.26 0.17
C PRO A 273 -3.29 -12.15 1.28
N LEU A 274 -3.70 -11.95 2.53
CA LEU A 274 -3.31 -12.79 3.67
C LEU A 274 -4.32 -13.90 3.94
N GLU A 275 -5.59 -13.64 3.68
CA GLU A 275 -6.69 -14.56 3.96
C GLU A 275 -6.77 -15.72 2.97
N GLN A 276 -6.52 -15.43 1.69
CA GLN A 276 -6.67 -16.38 0.58
C GLN A 276 -5.49 -16.29 -0.42
N PRO A 277 -4.23 -16.43 0.04
CA PRO A 277 -3.05 -16.25 -0.81
C PRO A 277 -3.00 -17.24 -1.98
N GLN A 278 -3.61 -18.42 -1.85
CA GLN A 278 -3.63 -19.44 -2.91
C GLN A 278 -4.38 -18.98 -4.16
N LEU A 279 -5.41 -18.14 -4.02
CA LEU A 279 -6.13 -17.61 -5.18
C LEU A 279 -5.26 -16.63 -5.97
N LEU A 280 -4.42 -15.84 -5.28
CA LEU A 280 -3.44 -14.97 -5.93
C LEU A 280 -2.32 -15.78 -6.58
N GLU A 281 -1.84 -16.85 -5.93
CA GLU A 281 -0.83 -17.76 -6.49
C GLU A 281 -1.29 -18.40 -7.80
N MET A 282 -2.59 -18.66 -7.95
CA MET A 282 -3.14 -19.26 -9.17
C MET A 282 -3.34 -18.25 -10.31
N ALA A 283 -3.43 -16.97 -9.99
CA ALA A 283 -3.71 -15.89 -10.95
C ALA A 283 -2.45 -15.17 -11.45
N LEU A 284 -1.36 -15.25 -10.70
CA LEU A 284 -0.06 -14.64 -10.99
C LEU A 284 0.93 -15.68 -11.54
#